data_efac32630ce4fd09a50d9453d336100a
#
_entry.id   efac32630ce4fd09a50d9453d336100a
#
_cell.length_a   1.000
_cell.length_b   1.000
_cell.length_c   1.000
_cell.angle_alpha   90.00
_cell.angle_beta   90.00
_cell.angle_gamma   90.00
#
_symmetry.space_group_name_H-M   'P 1'
#
loop_
_entity.id
_entity.type
_entity.pdbx_description
1 polymer ?
#
loop_
_entity_poly.entity_id
_entity_poly.type
_entity_poly.pdbx_seq_one_letter_code
_entity_poly.pdbx_strand_id
1 'polypeptide(L)'
;VVDQSGRPMPDKFQSFMRATMRATAESHGKVIERIDGGDTVSRWHRDPLVAEAMVGRSAGDSTTLRVLTLTADEAVQRHFSEGSASSVAEVLQRAGVENYTLYVYEPTTLDRVLGWLMNPVAQGIFIMLIVGGIYFELQTPGIGFPLVAAVLGAVLYFAPLYLEGVAQNWELLLFVVGLLLLAVEIFVLPGFGIAGVAGIAAVVTGLAFAAIDNELFRHVTSGEVSVAWVVRPFAVVIVSSVTAFVAA
;
A
#
# COMPACT_ATOMS: atom_id res chain seq x y z
N VAL A 1 0.45 -3.44 -20.14
CA VAL A 1 -0.08 -3.62 -18.79
C VAL A 1 0.58 -4.84 -18.18
N VAL A 2 1.11 -4.70 -16.98
CA VAL A 2 1.78 -5.76 -16.22
C VAL A 2 1.05 -6.01 -14.91
N ASP A 3 1.18 -7.24 -14.36
CA ASP A 3 0.69 -7.59 -13.04
C ASP A 3 1.62 -7.04 -11.93
N GLN A 4 1.27 -7.27 -10.66
CA GLN A 4 2.07 -6.84 -9.50
C GLN A 4 3.48 -7.48 -9.45
N SER A 5 3.70 -8.56 -10.18
CA SER A 5 5.02 -9.23 -10.29
C SER A 5 5.83 -8.76 -11.51
N GLY A 6 5.34 -7.73 -12.25
CA GLY A 6 5.98 -7.21 -13.46
C GLY A 6 5.78 -8.06 -14.70
N ARG A 7 4.95 -9.11 -14.65
CA ARG A 7 4.65 -9.97 -15.81
C ARG A 7 3.54 -9.37 -16.67
N PRO A 8 3.60 -9.54 -18.00
CA PRO A 8 2.54 -9.07 -18.87
C PRO A 8 1.19 -9.68 -18.46
N MET A 9 0.15 -8.83 -18.37
CA MET A 9 -1.22 -9.30 -18.16
C MET A 9 -1.69 -10.14 -19.35
N PRO A 10 -2.63 -11.11 -19.14
CA PRO A 10 -3.21 -11.89 -20.21
C PRO A 10 -3.76 -11.03 -21.36
N ASP A 11 -3.70 -11.53 -22.60
CA ASP A 11 -4.11 -10.80 -23.80
C ASP A 11 -5.53 -10.23 -23.74
N LYS A 12 -6.43 -10.91 -23.05
CA LYS A 12 -7.80 -10.44 -22.82
C LYS A 12 -7.83 -9.11 -22.06
N PHE A 13 -7.02 -8.97 -21.01
CA PHE A 13 -6.91 -7.73 -20.25
C PHE A 13 -6.27 -6.61 -21.06
N GLN A 14 -5.21 -6.93 -21.80
CA GLN A 14 -4.56 -5.95 -22.66
C GLN A 14 -5.51 -5.48 -23.77
N SER A 15 -6.30 -6.38 -24.34
CA SER A 15 -7.30 -6.06 -25.36
C SER A 15 -8.42 -5.16 -24.79
N PHE A 16 -8.90 -5.48 -23.59
CA PHE A 16 -9.87 -4.63 -22.89
C PHE A 16 -9.32 -3.24 -22.62
N MET A 17 -8.10 -3.12 -22.10
CA MET A 17 -7.46 -1.83 -21.84
C MET A 17 -7.25 -1.01 -23.12
N ARG A 18 -6.85 -1.64 -24.23
CA ARG A 18 -6.75 -0.98 -25.54
C ARG A 18 -8.10 -0.40 -25.99
N ALA A 19 -9.16 -1.23 -25.91
CA ALA A 19 -10.50 -0.79 -26.28
C ALA A 19 -10.99 0.37 -25.40
N THR A 20 -10.72 0.31 -24.09
CA THR A 20 -11.06 1.38 -23.14
C THR A 20 -10.33 2.68 -23.47
N MET A 21 -9.01 2.63 -23.69
CA MET A 21 -8.21 3.80 -24.05
C MET A 21 -8.66 4.42 -25.37
N ARG A 22 -8.98 3.58 -26.36
CA ARG A 22 -9.54 4.04 -27.63
C ARG A 22 -10.89 4.74 -27.43
N ALA A 23 -11.83 4.09 -26.73
CA ALA A 23 -13.16 4.65 -26.47
C ALA A 23 -13.09 5.96 -25.67
N THR A 24 -12.18 6.06 -24.71
CA THR A 24 -11.94 7.31 -23.98
C THR A 24 -11.43 8.41 -24.89
N ALA A 25 -10.48 8.11 -25.77
CA ALA A 25 -9.99 9.10 -26.74
C ALA A 25 -11.07 9.54 -27.73
N GLU A 26 -11.88 8.60 -28.22
CA GLU A 26 -13.04 8.88 -29.10
C GLU A 26 -14.10 9.74 -28.43
N SER A 27 -14.33 9.58 -27.12
CA SER A 27 -15.31 10.36 -26.34
C SER A 27 -14.97 11.85 -26.27
N HIS A 28 -13.70 12.24 -26.42
CA HIS A 28 -13.28 13.62 -26.53
C HIS A 28 -13.68 14.29 -27.86
N GLY A 29 -14.14 13.52 -28.84
CA GLY A 29 -14.64 14.00 -30.10
C GLY A 29 -13.56 14.51 -31.06
N LYS A 30 -14.03 15.22 -32.10
CA LYS A 30 -13.17 15.82 -33.12
C LYS A 30 -13.17 17.33 -33.01
N VAL A 31 -12.04 17.93 -33.29
CA VAL A 31 -11.84 19.37 -33.37
C VAL A 31 -11.76 19.75 -34.86
N ILE A 32 -12.44 20.84 -35.21
CA ILE A 32 -12.38 21.43 -36.56
C ILE A 32 -11.29 22.52 -36.53
N GLU A 33 -10.23 22.32 -37.28
CA GLU A 33 -9.12 23.25 -37.39
C GLU A 33 -9.17 23.92 -38.76
N ARG A 34 -9.09 25.25 -38.77
CA ARG A 34 -9.07 26.02 -40.03
C ARG A 34 -7.63 26.15 -40.47
N ILE A 35 -7.33 25.67 -41.67
CA ILE A 35 -6.00 25.80 -42.31
C ILE A 35 -5.93 27.12 -43.10
N ASP A 36 -4.71 27.66 -43.24
CA ASP A 36 -4.42 28.79 -44.13
C ASP A 36 -4.90 28.48 -45.53
N GLY A 37 -5.87 29.29 -46.02
CA GLY A 37 -6.54 29.07 -47.33
C GLY A 37 -8.06 28.91 -47.24
N GLY A 38 -8.63 28.83 -46.02
CA GLY A 38 -10.09 28.77 -45.79
C GLY A 38 -10.65 27.35 -45.68
N ASP A 39 -9.84 26.33 -45.94
CA ASP A 39 -10.23 24.93 -45.79
C ASP A 39 -10.24 24.51 -44.29
N THR A 40 -11.21 23.66 -43.92
CA THR A 40 -11.36 23.12 -42.58
C THR A 40 -10.97 21.65 -42.60
N VAL A 41 -10.05 21.26 -41.68
CA VAL A 41 -9.69 19.85 -41.44
C VAL A 41 -10.23 19.41 -40.08
N SER A 42 -10.91 18.27 -40.08
CA SER A 42 -11.38 17.61 -38.87
C SER A 42 -10.32 16.63 -38.38
N ARG A 43 -9.80 16.84 -37.16
CA ARG A 43 -8.92 15.89 -36.50
C ARG A 43 -9.51 15.45 -35.15
N TRP A 44 -9.05 14.29 -34.66
CA TRP A 44 -9.38 13.91 -33.31
C TRP A 44 -8.77 14.89 -32.29
N HIS A 45 -9.52 15.22 -31.23
CA HIS A 45 -8.97 15.99 -30.11
C HIS A 45 -7.85 15.19 -29.42
N ARG A 46 -8.07 13.88 -29.24
CA ARG A 46 -7.07 12.89 -28.83
C ARG A 46 -7.12 11.75 -29.84
N ASP A 47 -6.00 11.42 -30.48
CA ASP A 47 -5.98 10.36 -31.51
C ASP A 47 -6.21 8.99 -30.86
N PRO A 48 -7.31 8.28 -31.19
CA PRO A 48 -7.63 6.97 -30.65
C PRO A 48 -6.54 5.91 -30.92
N LEU A 49 -5.83 6.00 -32.05
CA LEU A 49 -4.75 5.06 -32.40
C LEU A 49 -3.52 5.27 -31.51
N VAL A 50 -3.20 6.52 -31.20
CA VAL A 50 -2.11 6.86 -30.28
C VAL A 50 -2.46 6.40 -28.86
N ALA A 51 -3.70 6.61 -28.41
CA ALA A 51 -4.17 6.14 -27.11
C ALA A 51 -4.09 4.61 -26.99
N GLU A 52 -4.51 3.88 -28.02
CA GLU A 52 -4.39 2.42 -28.08
C GLU A 52 -2.94 1.94 -28.03
N ALA A 53 -2.03 2.61 -28.75
CA ALA A 53 -0.61 2.28 -28.78
C ALA A 53 0.10 2.46 -27.42
N MET A 54 -0.45 3.28 -26.49
CA MET A 54 0.06 3.44 -25.14
C MET A 54 -0.15 2.19 -24.27
N VAL A 55 -1.05 1.28 -24.64
CA VAL A 55 -1.28 0.00 -23.92
C VAL A 55 -0.43 -1.13 -24.50
N GLY A 56 0.18 -0.94 -25.66
CA GLY A 56 0.90 -1.97 -26.40
C GLY A 56 0.07 -2.62 -27.51
N ARG A 57 0.74 -3.13 -28.54
CA ARG A 57 0.10 -3.79 -29.68
C ARG A 57 -0.18 -5.27 -29.40
N SER A 58 -1.18 -5.81 -30.12
CA SER A 58 -1.54 -7.21 -30.06
C SER A 58 -0.42 -8.11 -30.62
N ALA A 59 -0.28 -9.32 -30.07
CA ALA A 59 0.73 -10.31 -30.42
C ALA A 59 0.74 -10.80 -31.90
N GLY A 60 -0.11 -10.22 -32.76
CA GLY A 60 -0.16 -10.56 -34.21
C GLY A 60 0.64 -9.64 -35.13
N ASP A 61 1.17 -8.51 -34.64
CA ASP A 61 1.94 -7.57 -35.45
C ASP A 61 3.42 -7.64 -35.01
N SER A 62 4.19 -8.42 -35.73
CA SER A 62 5.55 -8.85 -35.39
C SER A 62 6.63 -7.76 -35.45
N THR A 63 6.27 -6.47 -35.65
CA THR A 63 7.27 -5.45 -35.93
C THR A 63 7.66 -4.58 -34.74
N THR A 64 6.94 -4.45 -33.66
CA THR A 64 7.46 -3.83 -32.42
C THR A 64 6.48 -4.00 -31.24
N LEU A 65 6.84 -4.83 -30.27
CA LEU A 65 6.24 -4.96 -28.92
C LEU A 65 6.50 -3.70 -28.03
N ARG A 66 6.66 -2.53 -28.61
CA ARG A 66 6.93 -1.33 -27.81
C ARG A 66 5.65 -0.60 -27.47
N VAL A 67 5.40 -0.49 -26.16
CA VAL A 67 4.42 0.45 -25.62
C VAL A 67 4.86 1.85 -26.01
N LEU A 68 3.95 2.63 -26.59
CA LEU A 68 4.23 4.02 -26.92
C LEU A 68 4.29 4.84 -25.62
N THR A 69 5.44 5.42 -25.36
CA THR A 69 5.64 6.39 -24.27
C THR A 69 5.96 7.73 -24.92
N LEU A 70 5.24 8.77 -24.53
CA LEU A 70 5.42 10.12 -25.03
C LEU A 70 6.22 10.95 -24.02
N THR A 71 7.19 11.71 -24.49
CA THR A 71 7.77 12.83 -23.74
C THR A 71 6.75 13.97 -23.67
N ALA A 72 7.01 14.98 -22.82
CA ALA A 72 6.12 16.14 -22.70
C ALA A 72 5.94 16.86 -24.04
N ASP A 73 7.02 17.06 -24.79
CA ASP A 73 6.99 17.73 -26.09
C ASP A 73 6.26 16.89 -27.14
N GLU A 74 6.48 15.57 -27.18
CA GLU A 74 5.75 14.67 -28.07
C GLU A 74 4.26 14.62 -27.73
N ALA A 75 3.90 14.70 -26.45
CA ALA A 75 2.50 14.76 -26.01
C ALA A 75 1.82 16.03 -26.50
N VAL A 76 2.52 17.17 -26.47
CA VAL A 76 2.02 18.43 -27.03
C VAL A 76 1.89 18.33 -28.56
N GLN A 77 2.92 17.84 -29.26
CA GLN A 77 2.90 17.69 -30.73
C GLN A 77 1.79 16.75 -31.21
N ARG A 78 1.48 15.71 -30.44
CA ARG A 78 0.41 14.74 -30.73
C ARG A 78 -0.94 15.13 -30.15
N HIS A 79 -1.05 16.32 -29.60
CA HIS A 79 -2.28 16.84 -28.98
C HIS A 79 -2.81 15.99 -27.80
N PHE A 80 -1.93 15.32 -27.06
CA PHE A 80 -2.25 14.62 -25.81
C PHE A 80 -2.05 15.51 -24.57
N SER A 81 -1.38 16.64 -24.75
CA SER A 81 -1.26 17.70 -23.75
C SER A 81 -1.46 19.05 -24.43
N GLU A 82 -2.06 20.00 -23.73
CA GLU A 82 -2.25 21.39 -24.18
C GLU A 82 -0.98 22.22 -24.04
N GLY A 83 0.05 21.70 -23.33
CA GLY A 83 1.31 22.39 -23.13
C GLY A 83 2.06 21.88 -21.92
N SER A 84 3.24 22.45 -21.69
CA SER A 84 4.05 22.24 -20.50
C SER A 84 3.90 23.47 -19.59
N ALA A 85 3.88 23.25 -18.28
CA ALA A 85 3.83 24.30 -17.27
C ALA A 85 4.90 24.06 -16.20
N SER A 86 5.50 25.14 -15.72
CA SER A 86 6.54 25.08 -14.68
C SER A 86 6.00 25.03 -13.25
N SER A 87 4.72 25.36 -13.07
CA SER A 87 4.07 25.41 -11.77
C SER A 87 2.57 25.11 -11.85
N VAL A 88 2.00 24.67 -10.72
CA VAL A 88 0.55 24.47 -10.58
C VAL A 88 -0.22 25.77 -10.84
N ALA A 89 0.31 26.91 -10.38
CA ALA A 89 -0.30 28.22 -10.62
C ALA A 89 -0.43 28.53 -12.11
N GLU A 90 0.58 28.21 -12.90
CA GLU A 90 0.55 28.39 -14.36
C GLU A 90 -0.48 27.47 -15.02
N VAL A 91 -0.63 26.22 -14.57
CA VAL A 91 -1.69 25.31 -15.04
C VAL A 91 -3.06 25.88 -14.79
N LEU A 92 -3.32 26.36 -13.56
CA LEU A 92 -4.61 26.91 -13.15
C LEU A 92 -4.93 28.20 -13.93
N GLN A 93 -3.94 29.07 -14.14
CA GLN A 93 -4.11 30.27 -14.96
C GLN A 93 -4.48 29.93 -16.41
N ARG A 94 -3.80 28.95 -17.02
CA ARG A 94 -4.12 28.49 -18.39
C ARG A 94 -5.49 27.81 -18.47
N ALA A 95 -5.90 27.13 -17.41
CA ALA A 95 -7.23 26.53 -17.31
C ALA A 95 -8.35 27.54 -16.98
N GLY A 96 -8.03 28.83 -16.82
CA GLY A 96 -9.01 29.87 -16.51
C GLY A 96 -9.56 29.80 -15.11
N VAL A 97 -8.88 29.14 -14.17
CA VAL A 97 -9.26 29.04 -12.77
C VAL A 97 -8.65 30.21 -12.00
N GLU A 98 -9.46 31.24 -11.74
CA GLU A 98 -8.98 32.47 -11.08
C GLU A 98 -9.10 32.44 -9.56
N ASN A 99 -10.15 31.78 -9.03
CA ASN A 99 -10.42 31.71 -7.61
C ASN A 99 -10.14 30.28 -7.10
N TYR A 100 -8.93 30.06 -6.55
CA TYR A 100 -8.54 28.79 -5.97
C TYR A 100 -7.75 28.98 -4.67
N THR A 101 -7.81 28.01 -3.80
CA THR A 101 -6.92 27.90 -2.65
C THR A 101 -6.03 26.67 -2.86
N LEU A 102 -4.71 26.91 -2.97
CA LEU A 102 -3.74 25.82 -3.12
C LEU A 102 -3.39 25.28 -1.73
N TYR A 103 -3.83 24.07 -1.43
CA TYR A 103 -3.39 23.33 -0.25
C TYR A 103 -2.18 22.49 -0.62
N VAL A 104 -1.00 22.91 -0.15
CA VAL A 104 0.21 22.10 -0.24
C VAL A 104 0.27 21.24 1.02
N TYR A 105 0.15 19.92 0.86
CA TYR A 105 0.32 19.01 1.98
C TYR A 105 1.82 18.91 2.33
N GLU A 106 2.17 19.44 3.49
CA GLU A 106 3.50 19.25 4.06
C GLU A 106 3.38 18.31 5.26
N PRO A 107 4.05 17.12 5.22
CA PRO A 107 4.03 16.20 6.35
C PRO A 107 4.54 16.88 7.62
N THR A 108 3.73 16.84 8.66
CA THR A 108 4.11 17.38 9.97
C THR A 108 5.25 16.56 10.60
N THR A 109 5.85 17.07 11.67
CA THR A 109 6.84 16.29 12.43
C THR A 109 6.21 15.01 12.99
N LEU A 110 4.93 15.07 13.38
CA LEU A 110 4.19 13.92 13.87
C LEU A 110 4.05 12.86 12.77
N ASP A 111 3.64 13.24 11.54
CA ASP A 111 3.50 12.31 10.41
C ASP A 111 4.82 11.60 10.10
N ARG A 112 5.95 12.31 10.20
CA ARG A 112 7.27 11.72 9.99
C ARG A 112 7.64 10.71 11.08
N VAL A 113 7.33 11.02 12.34
CA VAL A 113 7.57 10.12 13.47
C VAL A 113 6.69 8.89 13.36
N LEU A 114 5.41 9.05 13.08
CA LEU A 114 4.47 7.93 12.87
C LEU A 114 4.91 7.07 11.70
N GLY A 115 5.26 7.66 10.56
CA GLY A 115 5.78 6.94 9.41
C GLY A 115 7.07 6.14 9.71
N TRP A 116 7.96 6.66 10.58
CA TRP A 116 9.14 5.92 11.02
C TRP A 116 8.77 4.76 11.95
N LEU A 117 7.87 4.98 12.91
CA LEU A 117 7.40 3.94 13.83
C LEU A 117 6.65 2.82 13.08
N MET A 118 5.96 3.13 12.00
CA MET A 118 5.25 2.16 11.15
C MET A 118 6.15 1.44 10.14
N ASN A 119 7.46 1.79 10.09
CA ASN A 119 8.39 1.09 9.22
C ASN A 119 8.52 -0.39 9.64
N PRO A 120 8.50 -1.37 8.71
CA PRO A 120 8.57 -2.80 9.04
C PRO A 120 9.78 -3.20 9.90
N VAL A 121 10.92 -2.52 9.78
CA VAL A 121 12.10 -2.78 10.60
C VAL A 121 11.87 -2.31 12.04
N ALA A 122 11.33 -1.10 12.24
CA ALA A 122 10.97 -0.59 13.56
C ALA A 122 9.92 -1.47 14.23
N GLN A 123 8.88 -1.85 13.49
CA GLN A 123 7.84 -2.78 13.94
C GLN A 123 8.44 -4.13 14.39
N GLY A 124 9.39 -4.68 13.63
CA GLY A 124 10.11 -5.90 14.00
C GLY A 124 10.87 -5.76 15.32
N ILE A 125 11.52 -4.62 15.55
CA ILE A 125 12.22 -4.32 16.81
C ILE A 125 11.22 -4.24 17.99
N PHE A 126 10.07 -3.60 17.80
CA PHE A 126 9.04 -3.52 18.85
C PHE A 126 8.47 -4.89 19.18
N ILE A 127 8.24 -5.75 18.19
CA ILE A 127 7.84 -7.15 18.41
C ILE A 127 8.92 -7.91 19.20
N MET A 128 10.20 -7.71 18.89
CA MET A 128 11.29 -8.31 19.66
C MET A 128 11.30 -7.82 21.10
N LEU A 129 11.03 -6.53 21.36
CA LEU A 129 10.90 -6.01 22.73
C LEU A 129 9.70 -6.62 23.46
N ILE A 130 8.56 -6.78 22.80
CA ILE A 130 7.37 -7.42 23.38
C ILE A 130 7.67 -8.86 23.75
N VAL A 131 8.07 -9.67 22.77
CA VAL A 131 8.26 -11.12 22.96
C VAL A 131 9.45 -11.40 23.89
N GLY A 132 10.59 -10.75 23.65
CA GLY A 132 11.78 -10.88 24.47
C GLY A 132 11.56 -10.40 25.90
N GLY A 133 10.91 -9.24 26.09
CA GLY A 133 10.60 -8.72 27.40
C GLY A 133 9.67 -9.64 28.22
N ILE A 134 8.62 -10.17 27.58
CA ILE A 134 7.73 -11.18 28.21
C ILE A 134 8.54 -12.43 28.57
N TYR A 135 9.34 -12.95 27.64
CA TYR A 135 10.14 -14.15 27.86
C TYR A 135 11.12 -14.00 29.04
N PHE A 136 11.87 -12.91 29.10
CA PHE A 136 12.83 -12.66 30.20
C PHE A 136 12.12 -12.44 31.53
N GLU A 137 10.98 -11.75 31.57
CA GLU A 137 10.22 -11.57 32.83
C GLU A 137 9.71 -12.91 33.38
N LEU A 138 9.33 -13.84 32.47
CA LEU A 138 8.91 -15.18 32.87
C LEU A 138 10.06 -16.05 33.38
N GLN A 139 11.29 -15.85 32.88
CA GLN A 139 12.46 -16.59 33.35
C GLN A 139 13.04 -16.04 34.64
N THR A 140 12.93 -14.73 34.87
CA THR A 140 13.49 -14.05 36.06
C THR A 140 12.45 -13.16 36.71
N PRO A 141 11.41 -13.75 37.30
CA PRO A 141 10.29 -13.00 37.85
C PRO A 141 10.75 -12.07 39.00
N GLY A 142 10.28 -10.81 38.94
CA GLY A 142 10.52 -9.82 40.00
C GLY A 142 11.54 -8.73 39.64
N ILE A 143 12.21 -8.78 38.50
CA ILE A 143 13.10 -7.68 38.03
C ILE A 143 12.26 -6.52 37.51
N GLY A 144 11.14 -6.79 36.84
CA GLY A 144 10.20 -5.79 36.29
C GLY A 144 10.69 -5.01 35.05
N PHE A 145 12.01 -4.92 34.87
CA PHE A 145 12.58 -4.19 33.72
C PHE A 145 12.19 -4.83 32.35
N PRO A 146 12.25 -6.17 32.18
CA PRO A 146 11.83 -6.79 30.93
C PRO A 146 10.34 -6.57 30.64
N LEU A 147 9.49 -6.58 31.67
CA LEU A 147 8.07 -6.29 31.51
C LEU A 147 7.84 -4.84 31.06
N VAL A 148 8.58 -3.88 31.62
CA VAL A 148 8.51 -2.47 31.18
C VAL A 148 8.91 -2.34 29.71
N ALA A 149 9.97 -3.05 29.30
CA ALA A 149 10.40 -3.06 27.91
C ALA A 149 9.33 -3.67 26.98
N ALA A 150 8.66 -4.75 27.41
CA ALA A 150 7.55 -5.35 26.66
C ALA A 150 6.36 -4.39 26.52
N VAL A 151 5.98 -3.72 27.60
CA VAL A 151 4.88 -2.72 27.56
C VAL A 151 5.25 -1.54 26.67
N LEU A 152 6.48 -1.03 26.77
CA LEU A 152 6.96 0.04 25.90
C LEU A 152 6.95 -0.40 24.43
N GLY A 153 7.41 -1.61 24.13
CA GLY A 153 7.34 -2.21 22.80
C GLY A 153 5.91 -2.29 22.27
N ALA A 154 4.96 -2.71 23.12
CA ALA A 154 3.54 -2.78 22.75
C ALA A 154 2.95 -1.38 22.45
N VAL A 155 3.27 -0.38 23.27
CA VAL A 155 2.82 0.99 23.04
C VAL A 155 3.40 1.53 21.73
N LEU A 156 4.72 1.37 21.49
CA LEU A 156 5.38 1.83 20.26
C LEU A 156 4.89 1.07 19.01
N TYR A 157 4.41 -0.16 19.18
CA TYR A 157 3.83 -0.95 18.10
C TYR A 157 2.40 -0.53 17.78
N PHE A 158 1.51 -0.54 18.78
CA PHE A 158 0.07 -0.34 18.56
C PHE A 158 -0.31 1.14 18.43
N ALA A 159 0.33 2.06 19.16
CA ALA A 159 -0.10 3.47 19.14
C ALA A 159 -0.03 4.12 17.75
N PRO A 160 1.07 4.00 16.96
CA PRO A 160 1.08 4.57 15.61
C PRO A 160 0.06 3.93 14.69
N LEU A 161 -0.12 2.60 14.74
CA LEU A 161 -1.08 1.87 13.93
C LEU A 161 -2.52 2.27 14.25
N TYR A 162 -2.80 2.53 15.52
CA TYR A 162 -4.12 2.97 15.97
C TYR A 162 -4.41 4.44 15.60
N LEU A 163 -3.42 5.32 15.74
CA LEU A 163 -3.55 6.75 15.39
C LEU A 163 -3.77 6.97 13.90
N GLU A 164 -3.14 6.17 13.06
CA GLU A 164 -3.33 6.19 11.60
C GLU A 164 -4.57 5.40 11.14
N GLY A 165 -5.32 4.78 12.06
CA GLY A 165 -6.53 4.04 11.75
C GLY A 165 -6.30 2.68 11.08
N VAL A 166 -5.06 2.20 11.02
CA VAL A 166 -4.72 0.87 10.47
C VAL A 166 -5.19 -0.23 11.42
N ALA A 167 -4.80 -0.14 12.71
CA ALA A 167 -5.27 -1.06 13.73
C ALA A 167 -6.61 -0.61 14.33
N GLN A 168 -7.45 -1.57 14.66
CA GLN A 168 -8.73 -1.38 15.34
C GLN A 168 -8.70 -1.99 16.76
N ASN A 169 -9.79 -1.82 17.48
CA ASN A 169 -9.87 -2.29 18.87
C ASN A 169 -9.81 -3.82 19.03
N TRP A 170 -10.24 -4.56 18.02
CA TRP A 170 -10.33 -6.03 18.12
C TRP A 170 -8.95 -6.71 18.01
N GLU A 171 -7.99 -6.16 17.25
CA GLU A 171 -6.62 -6.67 17.19
C GLU A 171 -5.91 -6.49 18.53
N LEU A 172 -6.07 -5.31 19.13
CA LEU A 172 -5.55 -5.03 20.46
C LEU A 172 -6.22 -5.96 21.51
N LEU A 173 -7.54 -6.14 21.42
CA LEU A 173 -8.26 -7.05 22.29
C LEU A 173 -7.75 -8.49 22.15
N LEU A 174 -7.55 -8.95 20.91
CA LEU A 174 -7.03 -10.29 20.61
C LEU A 174 -5.62 -10.48 21.20
N PHE A 175 -4.76 -9.47 21.07
CA PHE A 175 -3.43 -9.48 21.68
C PHE A 175 -3.51 -9.58 23.20
N VAL A 176 -4.35 -8.76 23.86
CA VAL A 176 -4.53 -8.80 25.33
C VAL A 176 -5.10 -10.13 25.79
N VAL A 177 -6.11 -10.68 25.09
CA VAL A 177 -6.66 -12.01 25.37
C VAL A 177 -5.58 -13.08 25.24
N GLY A 178 -4.73 -12.99 24.22
CA GLY A 178 -3.60 -13.88 24.06
C GLY A 178 -2.63 -13.85 25.24
N LEU A 179 -2.30 -12.65 25.74
CA LEU A 179 -1.46 -12.48 26.94
C LEU A 179 -2.12 -13.07 28.20
N LEU A 180 -3.43 -12.88 28.36
CA LEU A 180 -4.17 -13.47 29.50
C LEU A 180 -4.18 -15.01 29.43
N LEU A 181 -4.36 -15.60 28.23
CA LEU A 181 -4.28 -17.05 28.07
C LEU A 181 -2.89 -17.58 28.38
N LEU A 182 -1.83 -16.89 27.99
CA LEU A 182 -0.46 -17.26 28.37
C LEU A 182 -0.24 -17.15 29.88
N ALA A 183 -0.75 -16.11 30.51
CA ALA A 183 -0.66 -15.96 31.95
C ALA A 183 -1.42 -17.10 32.71
N VAL A 184 -2.62 -17.46 32.24
CA VAL A 184 -3.37 -18.60 32.79
C VAL A 184 -2.60 -19.91 32.63
N GLU A 185 -2.02 -20.17 31.49
CA GLU A 185 -1.21 -21.37 31.24
C GLU A 185 -0.01 -21.47 32.16
N ILE A 186 0.68 -20.35 32.39
CA ILE A 186 1.91 -20.37 33.18
C ILE A 186 1.63 -20.41 34.71
N PHE A 187 0.62 -19.67 35.17
CA PHE A 187 0.37 -19.50 36.60
C PHE A 187 -0.70 -20.42 37.19
N VAL A 188 -1.61 -20.97 36.33
CA VAL A 188 -2.77 -21.73 36.78
C VAL A 188 -2.76 -23.18 36.31
N LEU A 189 -2.32 -23.43 35.06
CA LEU A 189 -2.33 -24.76 34.45
C LEU A 189 -0.91 -25.36 34.46
N PRO A 190 -0.70 -26.50 35.17
CA PRO A 190 0.61 -27.13 35.14
C PRO A 190 0.87 -27.81 33.78
N GLY A 191 1.88 -27.35 33.05
CA GLY A 191 2.27 -27.89 31.77
C GLY A 191 1.86 -26.99 30.60
N PHE A 192 2.44 -27.23 29.38
CA PHE A 192 2.11 -26.48 28.18
C PHE A 192 0.93 -27.14 27.46
N GLY A 193 -0.27 -26.57 27.60
CA GLY A 193 -1.50 -27.13 27.06
C GLY A 193 -2.21 -26.24 26.03
N ILE A 194 -3.52 -26.41 25.92
CA ILE A 194 -4.36 -25.74 24.93
C ILE A 194 -4.35 -24.21 25.11
N ALA A 195 -4.37 -23.71 26.36
CA ALA A 195 -4.39 -22.28 26.63
C ALA A 195 -3.08 -21.62 26.21
N GLY A 196 -1.93 -22.29 26.36
CA GLY A 196 -0.63 -21.80 25.87
C GLY A 196 -0.57 -21.69 24.37
N VAL A 197 -0.98 -22.74 23.64
CA VAL A 197 -1.05 -22.72 22.17
C VAL A 197 -2.01 -21.65 21.67
N ALA A 198 -3.22 -21.58 22.25
CA ALA A 198 -4.21 -20.57 21.90
C ALA A 198 -3.72 -19.15 22.20
N GLY A 199 -3.02 -18.95 23.33
CA GLY A 199 -2.42 -17.69 23.72
C GLY A 199 -1.36 -17.21 22.74
N ILE A 200 -0.42 -18.09 22.34
CA ILE A 200 0.58 -17.76 21.31
C ILE A 200 -0.12 -17.40 19.98
N ALA A 201 -1.07 -18.22 19.54
CA ALA A 201 -1.81 -17.97 18.32
C ALA A 201 -2.54 -16.62 18.36
N ALA A 202 -3.19 -16.28 19.47
CA ALA A 202 -3.89 -15.01 19.64
C ALA A 202 -2.92 -13.82 19.63
N VAL A 203 -1.78 -13.90 20.33
CA VAL A 203 -0.73 -12.85 20.31
C VAL A 203 -0.19 -12.63 18.91
N VAL A 204 0.23 -13.70 18.23
CA VAL A 204 0.79 -13.62 16.86
C VAL A 204 -0.24 -13.05 15.89
N THR A 205 -1.48 -13.51 15.98
CA THR A 205 -2.57 -13.05 15.11
C THR A 205 -2.94 -11.59 15.40
N GLY A 206 -3.03 -11.20 16.67
CA GLY A 206 -3.30 -9.81 17.06
C GLY A 206 -2.24 -8.84 16.57
N LEU A 207 -0.95 -9.19 16.72
CA LEU A 207 0.15 -8.39 16.20
C LEU A 207 0.13 -8.33 14.66
N ALA A 208 -0.09 -9.45 13.97
CA ALA A 208 -0.05 -9.48 12.52
C ALA A 208 -1.23 -8.71 11.91
N PHE A 209 -2.44 -8.89 12.42
CA PHE A 209 -3.62 -8.18 11.91
C PHE A 209 -3.57 -6.69 12.21
N ALA A 210 -3.03 -6.25 13.35
CA ALA A 210 -2.87 -4.83 13.63
C ALA A 210 -2.04 -4.07 12.58
N ALA A 211 -1.12 -4.75 11.89
CA ALA A 211 -0.31 -4.18 10.81
C ALA A 211 -0.96 -4.28 9.42
N ILE A 212 -2.19 -4.78 9.33
CA ILE A 212 -2.94 -4.94 8.08
C ILE A 212 -4.15 -4.02 8.11
N ASP A 213 -4.21 -3.10 7.15
CA ASP A 213 -5.39 -2.27 6.98
C ASP A 213 -6.62 -3.15 6.69
N ASN A 214 -7.69 -2.95 7.46
CA ASN A 214 -8.93 -3.72 7.32
C ASN A 214 -9.60 -3.55 5.94
N GLU A 215 -9.39 -2.44 5.25
CA GLU A 215 -9.82 -2.26 3.86
C GLU A 215 -9.11 -3.21 2.89
N LEU A 216 -7.85 -3.58 3.17
CA LEU A 216 -7.10 -4.54 2.35
C LEU A 216 -7.75 -5.93 2.32
N PHE A 217 -8.39 -6.37 3.42
CA PHE A 217 -9.09 -7.66 3.43
C PHE A 217 -10.21 -7.71 2.40
N ARG A 218 -10.95 -6.63 2.23
CA ARG A 218 -12.03 -6.52 1.25
C ARG A 218 -11.48 -6.66 -0.18
N HIS A 219 -10.36 -6.01 -0.46
CA HIS A 219 -9.72 -6.04 -1.78
C HIS A 219 -8.98 -7.35 -2.09
N VAL A 220 -8.46 -8.03 -1.07
CA VAL A 220 -7.88 -9.38 -1.23
C VAL A 220 -8.96 -10.42 -1.56
N THR A 221 -10.11 -10.36 -0.89
CA THR A 221 -11.22 -11.30 -1.13
C THR A 221 -11.89 -11.08 -2.48
N SER A 222 -11.85 -9.86 -3.04
CA SER A 222 -12.28 -9.56 -4.41
C SER A 222 -11.27 -9.95 -5.49
N GLY A 223 -10.05 -10.36 -5.10
CA GLY A 223 -8.96 -10.70 -6.02
C GLY A 223 -8.23 -9.51 -6.64
N GLU A 224 -8.48 -8.30 -6.14
CA GLU A 224 -7.86 -7.06 -6.63
C GLU A 224 -6.45 -6.84 -6.08
N VAL A 225 -6.13 -7.42 -4.92
CA VAL A 225 -4.85 -7.26 -4.22
C VAL A 225 -4.21 -8.63 -3.98
N SER A 226 -2.89 -8.69 -4.09
CA SER A 226 -2.12 -9.92 -3.86
C SER A 226 -2.19 -10.36 -2.39
N VAL A 227 -2.35 -11.66 -2.17
CA VAL A 227 -2.29 -12.30 -0.84
C VAL A 227 -0.97 -11.99 -0.10
N ALA A 228 0.09 -11.66 -0.82
CA ALA A 228 1.39 -11.29 -0.23
C ALA A 228 1.29 -10.11 0.76
N TRP A 229 0.35 -9.18 0.58
CA TRP A 229 0.12 -8.07 1.50
C TRP A 229 -0.39 -8.52 2.88
N VAL A 230 -1.15 -9.61 2.92
CA VAL A 230 -1.60 -10.23 4.19
C VAL A 230 -0.50 -11.10 4.80
N VAL A 231 0.24 -11.85 3.99
CA VAL A 231 1.27 -12.78 4.48
C VAL A 231 2.50 -12.04 5.05
N ARG A 232 2.85 -10.88 4.50
CA ARG A 232 4.03 -10.11 4.90
C ARG A 232 4.06 -9.72 6.39
N PRO A 233 3.01 -9.15 7.01
CA PRO A 233 2.97 -8.86 8.44
C PRO A 233 3.14 -10.11 9.30
N PHE A 234 2.51 -11.23 8.95
CA PHE A 234 2.72 -12.50 9.66
C PHE A 234 4.19 -12.95 9.60
N ALA A 235 4.84 -12.82 8.45
CA ALA A 235 6.26 -13.14 8.32
C ALA A 235 7.12 -12.25 9.22
N VAL A 236 6.84 -10.94 9.29
CA VAL A 236 7.55 -10.01 10.18
C VAL A 236 7.38 -10.41 11.64
N VAL A 237 6.15 -10.70 12.08
CA VAL A 237 5.87 -11.12 13.46
C VAL A 237 6.60 -12.42 13.81
N ILE A 238 6.50 -13.44 12.96
CA ILE A 238 7.13 -14.74 13.19
C ILE A 238 8.65 -14.61 13.22
N VAL A 239 9.26 -13.96 12.22
CA VAL A 239 10.71 -13.79 12.15
C VAL A 239 11.22 -12.99 13.35
N SER A 240 10.56 -11.89 13.72
CA SER A 240 10.95 -11.08 14.88
C SER A 240 10.82 -11.86 16.19
N SER A 241 9.74 -12.64 16.35
CA SER A 241 9.53 -13.48 17.55
C SER A 241 10.60 -14.57 17.66
N VAL A 242 10.89 -15.28 16.57
CA VAL A 242 11.95 -16.30 16.53
C VAL A 242 13.32 -15.67 16.83
N THR A 243 13.59 -14.49 16.24
CA THR A 243 14.85 -13.76 16.49
C THR A 243 14.96 -13.37 17.97
N ALA A 244 13.88 -12.90 18.60
CA ALA A 244 13.85 -12.61 20.02
C ALA A 244 14.21 -13.83 20.89
N PHE A 245 13.65 -15.00 20.59
CA PHE A 245 13.95 -16.25 21.30
C PHE A 245 15.39 -16.74 21.09
N VAL A 246 15.95 -16.56 19.90
CA VAL A 246 17.35 -16.98 19.60
C VAL A 246 18.36 -16.04 20.25
N ALA A 247 18.02 -14.76 20.40
CA ALA A 247 18.88 -13.75 21.02
C ALA A 247 18.82 -13.73 22.55
N ALA A 248 17.83 -14.37 23.13
CA ALA A 248 17.59 -14.46 24.60
C ALA A 248 18.29 -15.67 25.21
#